data_22002af5505419d917b057495627c0a8
#
_entry.id   22002af5505419d917b057495627c0a8
#
_cell.length_a   1.000
_cell.length_b   1.000
_cell.length_c   1.000
_cell.angle_alpha   90.00
_cell.angle_beta   90.00
_cell.angle_gamma   90.00
#
_symmetry.space_group_name_H-M   'P 1'
#
loop_
_entity.id
_entity.type
_entity.pdbx_description
1 polymer ?
#
loop_
_entity_poly.entity_id
_entity_poly.type
_entity_poly.pdbx_seq_one_letter_code
_entity_poly.pdbx_strand_id
1 'polypeptide(L)'
;MSQHYHYPSRAEFVSRLANKPIPKGLKTLFLVMAVIGIATFLGGVFTGQERAWYALHFNWLYFTVISTAGTAFAAVQRIVTGRWSRPIVRFAKGFVAFVPVAFVILLVILFAGRTHIFTWAGRETIEIAEKAKYLSTGFFLARGVFLFGTITLLQLWFVYNSVRLDVAVMPESGAKWAAGIRARMRAGFGDERRELHSQHSLQGKIAVAVCMSFVLGWCVMAWDYSMTLSLHFQQTMYAWIVFMGGWVNMIMALSLLSMWWRNHLGMKDVVTMNQLWDLGKLGFAFTAFFGYISFSQYLVIWYGNMPEETHYYRLRLMGVWKTMTTLVPIFAFVLPFFGLISKAAKMYLPTFVIFAVCSLIGIYLHRYIEVYPSIYGETNSLPFGVWEIGTTIGFLGLWGFCYAAFMDAFPVMRVFMMTTACRDEVQVPVDARTMEPLPAHE
;
A
#
# COMPACT_ATOMS: atom_id res chain seq x y z
N MET A 1 33.23 -2.63 -1.67
CA MET A 1 33.17 -3.90 -0.94
C MET A 1 31.85 -4.56 -1.29
N SER A 2 31.87 -5.59 -2.14
CA SER A 2 30.70 -6.42 -2.45
C SER A 2 30.34 -7.17 -1.18
N GLN A 3 29.24 -6.78 -0.51
CA GLN A 3 28.72 -7.57 0.59
C GLN A 3 28.19 -8.89 -0.01
N HIS A 4 28.98 -9.95 0.10
CA HIS A 4 28.51 -11.30 -0.13
C HIS A 4 27.47 -11.60 0.96
N TYR A 5 26.17 -11.51 0.60
CA TYR A 5 25.10 -11.94 1.49
C TYR A 5 25.19 -13.45 1.66
N HIS A 6 25.71 -13.87 2.80
CA HIS A 6 25.71 -15.28 3.16
C HIS A 6 24.35 -15.64 3.75
N TYR A 7 23.54 -16.37 2.97
CA TYR A 7 22.25 -16.85 3.44
C TYR A 7 22.39 -18.27 4.04
N PRO A 8 21.60 -18.60 5.07
CA PRO A 8 21.52 -19.96 5.59
C PRO A 8 21.17 -20.98 4.50
N SER A 9 21.50 -22.24 4.74
CA SER A 9 21.11 -23.33 3.85
C SER A 9 19.59 -23.51 3.81
N ARG A 10 19.05 -24.15 2.75
CA ARG A 10 17.61 -24.41 2.64
C ARG A 10 17.08 -25.20 3.83
N ALA A 11 17.83 -26.23 4.28
CA ALA A 11 17.46 -27.03 5.44
C ALA A 11 17.36 -26.17 6.72
N GLU A 12 18.27 -25.22 6.89
CA GLU A 12 18.27 -24.30 8.02
C GLU A 12 17.10 -23.30 7.94
N PHE A 13 16.77 -22.78 6.75
CA PHE A 13 15.56 -21.97 6.58
C PHE A 13 14.30 -22.76 6.95
N VAL A 14 14.18 -24.00 6.48
CA VAL A 14 13.05 -24.89 6.80
C VAL A 14 12.93 -25.07 8.32
N SER A 15 14.01 -25.38 9.01
CA SER A 15 13.99 -25.60 10.47
C SER A 15 13.63 -24.33 11.24
N ARG A 16 14.15 -23.16 10.83
CA ARG A 16 13.88 -21.88 11.49
C ARG A 16 12.47 -21.35 11.26
N LEU A 17 11.87 -21.62 10.08
CA LEU A 17 10.54 -21.13 9.70
C LEU A 17 9.41 -22.07 10.16
N ALA A 18 9.67 -23.38 10.27
CA ALA A 18 8.64 -24.40 10.54
C ALA A 18 7.85 -24.19 11.83
N ASN A 19 8.42 -23.56 12.84
CA ASN A 19 7.87 -23.47 14.21
C ASN A 19 7.48 -22.05 14.64
N LYS A 20 7.23 -21.14 13.72
CA LYS A 20 6.96 -19.73 14.07
C LYS A 20 5.70 -19.17 13.39
N PRO A 21 4.51 -19.75 13.65
CA PRO A 21 3.25 -19.17 13.18
C PRO A 21 2.98 -17.81 13.84
N ILE A 22 2.17 -17.00 13.21
CA ILE A 22 1.68 -15.76 13.83
C ILE A 22 0.92 -16.09 15.12
N PRO A 23 1.15 -15.38 16.23
CA PRO A 23 0.48 -15.61 17.50
C PRO A 23 -1.04 -15.62 17.34
N LYS A 24 -1.72 -16.64 17.86
CA LYS A 24 -3.18 -16.75 17.78
C LYS A 24 -3.88 -15.51 18.38
N GLY A 25 -3.37 -14.99 19.50
CA GLY A 25 -3.92 -13.79 20.13
C GLY A 25 -3.90 -12.56 19.21
N LEU A 26 -2.86 -12.38 18.39
CA LEU A 26 -2.78 -11.27 17.44
C LEU A 26 -3.84 -11.41 16.32
N LYS A 27 -4.06 -12.62 15.82
CA LYS A 27 -5.11 -12.88 14.82
C LYS A 27 -6.51 -12.64 15.39
N THR A 28 -6.75 -13.11 16.62
CA THR A 28 -8.01 -12.87 17.33
C THR A 28 -8.23 -11.38 17.56
N LEU A 29 -7.19 -10.63 17.96
CA LEU A 29 -7.26 -9.18 18.10
C LEU A 29 -7.68 -8.50 16.78
N PHE A 30 -7.02 -8.84 15.68
CA PHE A 30 -7.37 -8.29 14.36
C PHE A 30 -8.80 -8.65 13.94
N LEU A 31 -9.26 -9.87 14.23
CA LEU A 31 -10.62 -10.28 13.94
C LEU A 31 -11.64 -9.49 14.77
N VAL A 32 -11.39 -9.32 16.07
CA VAL A 32 -12.26 -8.51 16.96
C VAL A 32 -12.32 -7.05 16.47
N MET A 33 -11.19 -6.47 16.13
CA MET A 33 -11.13 -5.11 15.55
C MET A 33 -11.94 -5.02 14.24
N ALA A 34 -11.83 -6.00 13.35
CA ALA A 34 -12.61 -6.05 12.12
C ALA A 34 -14.12 -6.13 12.39
N VAL A 35 -14.53 -6.97 13.34
CA VAL A 35 -15.95 -7.10 13.73
C VAL A 35 -16.48 -5.79 14.32
N ILE A 36 -15.71 -5.11 15.19
CA ILE A 36 -16.07 -3.79 15.75
C ILE A 36 -16.29 -2.78 14.60
N GLY A 37 -15.40 -2.74 13.62
CA GLY A 37 -15.54 -1.81 12.51
C GLY A 37 -16.75 -2.10 11.61
N ILE A 38 -17.00 -3.38 11.30
CA ILE A 38 -18.18 -3.78 10.54
C ILE A 38 -19.46 -3.42 11.31
N ALA A 39 -19.51 -3.71 12.62
CA ALA A 39 -20.64 -3.37 13.47
C ALA A 39 -20.86 -1.84 13.56
N THR A 40 -19.79 -1.05 13.67
CA THR A 40 -19.86 0.40 13.64
C THR A 40 -20.41 0.91 12.31
N PHE A 41 -19.89 0.43 11.19
CA PHE A 41 -20.36 0.83 9.86
C PHE A 41 -21.84 0.49 9.66
N LEU A 42 -22.22 -0.77 9.91
CA LEU A 42 -23.60 -1.22 9.76
C LEU A 42 -24.54 -0.46 10.73
N GLY A 43 -24.12 -0.25 11.98
CA GLY A 43 -24.89 0.56 12.94
C GLY A 43 -25.13 1.99 12.43
N GLY A 44 -24.13 2.62 11.80
CA GLY A 44 -24.27 3.93 11.17
C GLY A 44 -25.25 3.91 10.00
N VAL A 45 -25.16 2.91 9.14
CA VAL A 45 -26.07 2.76 7.98
C VAL A 45 -27.52 2.53 8.45
N PHE A 46 -27.74 1.65 9.42
CA PHE A 46 -29.10 1.37 9.94
C PHE A 46 -29.70 2.55 10.72
N THR A 47 -28.89 3.39 11.32
CA THR A 47 -29.34 4.62 12.01
C THR A 47 -29.43 5.83 11.07
N GLY A 48 -29.22 5.65 9.75
CA GLY A 48 -29.30 6.72 8.76
C GLY A 48 -28.18 7.76 8.84
N GLN A 49 -27.03 7.40 9.44
CA GLN A 49 -25.91 8.33 9.59
C GLN A 49 -25.01 8.31 8.35
N GLU A 50 -25.09 9.35 7.55
CA GLU A 50 -24.24 9.49 6.35
C GLU A 50 -22.75 9.47 6.64
N ARG A 51 -22.34 9.92 7.85
CA ARG A 51 -20.95 9.89 8.32
C ARG A 51 -20.32 8.49 8.26
N ALA A 52 -21.10 7.42 8.41
CA ALA A 52 -20.59 6.06 8.28
C ALA A 52 -20.07 5.78 6.85
N TRP A 53 -20.74 6.29 5.83
CA TRP A 53 -20.31 6.18 4.43
C TRP A 53 -19.02 6.96 4.17
N TYR A 54 -18.90 8.16 4.73
CA TYR A 54 -17.68 8.98 4.59
C TYR A 54 -16.49 8.33 5.31
N ALA A 55 -16.74 7.77 6.50
CA ALA A 55 -15.75 7.02 7.24
C ALA A 55 -15.29 5.77 6.49
N LEU A 56 -16.22 5.02 5.87
CA LEU A 56 -15.90 3.88 5.00
C LEU A 56 -15.00 4.32 3.84
N HIS A 57 -15.37 5.42 3.17
CA HIS A 57 -14.73 5.90 1.95
C HIS A 57 -13.27 6.34 2.17
N PHE A 58 -13.02 7.23 3.15
CA PHE A 58 -11.64 7.71 3.35
C PHE A 58 -10.71 6.62 3.91
N ASN A 59 -11.22 5.71 4.75
CA ASN A 59 -10.47 4.54 5.20
C ASN A 59 -10.18 3.60 4.03
N TRP A 60 -11.16 3.38 3.14
CA TRP A 60 -10.94 2.59 1.93
C TRP A 60 -9.82 3.18 1.06
N LEU A 61 -9.82 4.50 0.81
CA LEU A 61 -8.74 5.19 0.10
C LEU A 61 -7.39 4.96 0.77
N TYR A 62 -7.32 5.14 2.10
CA TYR A 62 -6.07 5.01 2.86
C TYR A 62 -5.49 3.59 2.79
N PHE A 63 -6.24 2.58 3.18
CA PHE A 63 -5.74 1.20 3.26
C PHE A 63 -5.53 0.56 1.89
N THR A 64 -6.33 0.96 0.89
CA THR A 64 -6.23 0.40 -0.46
C THR A 64 -4.97 0.88 -1.18
N VAL A 65 -4.64 2.18 -1.09
CA VAL A 65 -3.44 2.69 -1.74
C VAL A 65 -2.17 2.10 -1.12
N ILE A 66 -2.12 1.95 0.21
CA ILE A 66 -1.01 1.30 0.90
C ILE A 66 -0.86 -0.16 0.43
N SER A 67 -1.97 -0.89 0.33
CA SER A 67 -1.96 -2.31 -0.02
C SER A 67 -1.50 -2.55 -1.46
N THR A 68 -2.02 -1.77 -2.40
CA THR A 68 -1.61 -1.84 -3.81
C THR A 68 -0.16 -1.37 -4.01
N ALA A 69 0.30 -0.37 -3.24
CA ALA A 69 1.68 0.09 -3.24
C ALA A 69 2.67 -0.99 -2.77
N GLY A 70 2.29 -1.85 -1.82
CA GLY A 70 3.15 -2.96 -1.36
C GLY A 70 3.50 -3.95 -2.47
N THR A 71 2.54 -4.31 -3.30
CA THR A 71 2.77 -5.17 -4.46
C THR A 71 3.54 -4.43 -5.56
N ALA A 72 3.22 -3.15 -5.79
CA ALA A 72 3.96 -2.31 -6.73
C ALA A 72 5.42 -2.14 -6.32
N PHE A 73 5.72 -1.96 -5.02
CA PHE A 73 7.09 -1.96 -4.51
C PHE A 73 7.82 -3.28 -4.82
N ALA A 74 7.17 -4.42 -4.61
CA ALA A 74 7.75 -5.72 -4.93
C ALA A 74 7.98 -5.89 -6.45
N ALA A 75 7.13 -5.30 -7.28
CA ALA A 75 7.30 -5.27 -8.73
C ALA A 75 8.48 -4.38 -9.14
N VAL A 76 8.63 -3.19 -8.56
CA VAL A 76 9.81 -2.32 -8.76
C VAL A 76 11.09 -3.06 -8.37
N GLN A 77 11.14 -3.72 -7.20
CA GLN A 77 12.30 -4.51 -6.78
C GLN A 77 12.60 -5.66 -7.76
N ARG A 78 11.59 -6.18 -8.45
CA ARG A 78 11.78 -7.19 -9.50
C ARG A 78 12.36 -6.58 -10.78
N ILE A 79 11.91 -5.41 -11.20
CA ILE A 79 12.41 -4.71 -12.41
C ILE A 79 13.87 -4.30 -12.23
N VAL A 80 14.20 -3.67 -11.09
CA VAL A 80 15.56 -3.22 -10.79
C VAL A 80 16.48 -4.33 -10.27
N THR A 81 16.01 -5.59 -10.26
CA THR A 81 16.75 -6.76 -9.74
C THR A 81 17.37 -6.56 -8.36
N GLY A 82 16.67 -5.83 -7.48
CA GLY A 82 17.14 -5.40 -6.15
C GLY A 82 17.55 -6.58 -5.26
N ARG A 83 18.87 -6.72 -5.02
CA ARG A 83 19.42 -7.79 -4.17
C ARG A 83 19.18 -7.53 -2.70
N TRP A 84 19.28 -6.28 -2.26
CA TRP A 84 19.13 -5.87 -0.86
C TRP A 84 17.76 -6.21 -0.27
N SER A 85 16.72 -6.13 -1.07
CA SER A 85 15.32 -6.32 -0.64
C SER A 85 14.87 -7.78 -0.57
N ARG A 86 15.69 -8.76 -1.01
CA ARG A 86 15.32 -10.18 -1.06
C ARG A 86 14.70 -10.71 0.24
N PRO A 87 15.27 -10.41 1.44
CA PRO A 87 14.71 -10.91 2.69
C PRO A 87 13.37 -10.28 3.07
N ILE A 88 13.12 -9.02 2.65
CA ILE A 88 11.97 -8.23 3.11
C ILE A 88 10.84 -8.12 2.07
N VAL A 89 11.11 -8.37 0.80
CA VAL A 89 10.13 -8.16 -0.29
C VAL A 89 8.89 -9.06 -0.14
N ARG A 90 8.99 -10.20 0.55
CA ARG A 90 7.83 -11.05 0.85
C ARG A 90 6.86 -10.36 1.81
N PHE A 91 7.36 -9.59 2.76
CA PHE A 91 6.53 -8.82 3.69
C PHE A 91 5.69 -7.77 2.92
N ALA A 92 6.27 -7.13 1.89
CA ALA A 92 5.54 -6.21 1.02
C ALA A 92 4.48 -6.95 0.16
N LYS A 93 4.80 -8.15 -0.34
CA LYS A 93 3.84 -8.96 -1.11
C LYS A 93 2.64 -9.41 -0.30
N GLY A 94 2.77 -9.53 1.01
CA GLY A 94 1.66 -9.85 1.90
C GLY A 94 0.54 -8.81 1.90
N PHE A 95 0.82 -7.56 1.52
CA PHE A 95 -0.18 -6.49 1.41
C PHE A 95 -1.25 -6.79 0.37
N VAL A 96 -0.96 -7.63 -0.63
CA VAL A 96 -1.91 -8.06 -1.66
C VAL A 96 -3.14 -8.75 -1.09
N ALA A 97 -3.03 -9.34 0.10
CA ALA A 97 -4.14 -10.08 0.71
C ALA A 97 -5.36 -9.20 1.01
N PHE A 98 -5.17 -7.91 1.23
CA PHE A 98 -6.27 -6.96 1.44
C PHE A 98 -6.88 -6.48 0.11
N VAL A 99 -6.18 -6.54 -1.02
CA VAL A 99 -6.63 -5.95 -2.29
C VAL A 99 -7.96 -6.54 -2.80
N PRO A 100 -8.22 -7.88 -2.75
CA PRO A 100 -9.53 -8.42 -3.10
C PRO A 100 -10.65 -7.93 -2.18
N VAL A 101 -10.36 -7.77 -0.88
CA VAL A 101 -11.33 -7.23 0.09
C VAL A 101 -11.62 -5.76 -0.21
N ALA A 102 -10.58 -4.99 -0.53
CA ALA A 102 -10.74 -3.60 -0.96
C ALA A 102 -11.58 -3.48 -2.25
N PHE A 103 -11.48 -4.46 -3.17
CA PHE A 103 -12.34 -4.52 -4.36
C PHE A 103 -13.81 -4.74 -3.99
N VAL A 104 -14.10 -5.65 -3.06
CA VAL A 104 -15.47 -5.86 -2.57
C VAL A 104 -16.00 -4.59 -1.90
N ILE A 105 -15.20 -3.90 -1.08
CA ILE A 105 -15.60 -2.64 -0.45
C ILE A 105 -15.84 -1.56 -1.52
N LEU A 106 -15.03 -1.51 -2.59
CA LEU A 106 -15.29 -0.62 -3.73
C LEU A 106 -16.66 -0.89 -4.36
N LEU A 107 -17.03 -2.16 -4.56
CA LEU A 107 -18.36 -2.49 -5.08
C LEU A 107 -19.48 -1.99 -4.15
N VAL A 108 -19.31 -2.10 -2.83
CA VAL A 108 -20.25 -1.53 -1.85
C VAL A 108 -20.34 0.00 -1.99
N ILE A 109 -19.20 0.68 -2.12
CA ILE A 109 -19.16 2.15 -2.34
C ILE A 109 -19.88 2.52 -3.64
N LEU A 110 -19.62 1.80 -4.73
CA LEU A 110 -20.18 2.11 -6.06
C LEU A 110 -21.69 1.85 -6.15
N PHE A 111 -22.17 0.73 -5.62
CA PHE A 111 -23.56 0.31 -5.79
C PHE A 111 -24.48 0.74 -4.64
N ALA A 112 -23.99 0.81 -3.40
CA ALA A 112 -24.80 1.22 -2.25
C ALA A 112 -24.44 2.61 -1.72
N GLY A 113 -23.16 2.98 -1.69
CA GLY A 113 -22.68 4.23 -1.07
C GLY A 113 -22.61 5.44 -2.00
N ARG A 114 -22.70 5.26 -3.31
CA ARG A 114 -22.42 6.30 -4.31
C ARG A 114 -23.23 7.60 -4.08
N THR A 115 -24.52 7.49 -3.89
CA THR A 115 -25.42 8.62 -3.69
C THR A 115 -25.24 9.33 -2.34
N HIS A 116 -24.68 8.64 -1.35
CA HIS A 116 -24.38 9.22 -0.04
C HIS A 116 -23.02 9.93 -0.04
N ILE A 117 -22.03 9.39 -0.75
CA ILE A 117 -20.65 9.89 -0.74
C ILE A 117 -20.44 11.02 -1.75
N PHE A 118 -20.91 10.83 -2.98
CA PHE A 118 -20.67 11.77 -4.07
C PHE A 118 -21.85 12.72 -4.24
N THR A 119 -21.68 13.98 -3.88
CA THR A 119 -22.71 15.02 -3.92
C THR A 119 -23.34 15.24 -5.30
N TRP A 120 -22.61 14.87 -6.36
CA TRP A 120 -23.08 14.94 -7.76
C TRP A 120 -23.91 13.72 -8.21
N ALA A 121 -23.79 12.59 -7.51
CA ALA A 121 -24.34 11.31 -7.99
C ALA A 121 -25.87 11.16 -7.86
N GLY A 122 -26.54 12.03 -7.12
CA GLY A 122 -28.00 12.07 -6.98
C GLY A 122 -28.68 13.20 -7.75
N ARG A 123 -27.91 14.02 -8.50
CA ARG A 123 -28.44 15.18 -9.21
C ARG A 123 -28.88 14.77 -10.62
N GLU A 124 -30.00 15.33 -11.09
CA GLU A 124 -30.50 15.09 -12.45
C GLU A 124 -29.55 15.62 -13.53
N THR A 125 -28.92 16.76 -13.27
CA THR A 125 -27.92 17.37 -14.16
C THR A 125 -26.68 17.79 -13.41
N ILE A 126 -25.51 17.53 -13.98
CA ILE A 126 -24.23 18.03 -13.49
C ILE A 126 -24.03 19.42 -14.13
N GLU A 127 -23.87 20.44 -13.30
CA GLU A 127 -23.74 21.85 -13.72
C GLU A 127 -22.60 22.09 -14.73
N ILE A 128 -21.54 21.26 -14.67
CA ILE A 128 -20.39 21.34 -15.56
C ILE A 128 -20.58 20.36 -16.72
N ALA A 129 -21.01 20.86 -17.88
CA ALA A 129 -21.33 20.04 -19.05
C ALA A 129 -20.18 19.11 -19.51
N GLU A 130 -18.93 19.56 -19.38
CA GLU A 130 -17.74 18.78 -19.73
C GLU A 130 -17.58 17.55 -18.82
N LYS A 131 -17.91 17.66 -17.53
CA LYS A 131 -17.86 16.55 -16.57
C LYS A 131 -19.07 15.63 -16.66
N ALA A 132 -20.19 16.06 -17.23
CA ALA A 132 -21.42 15.28 -17.26
C ALA A 132 -21.24 13.92 -17.97
N LYS A 133 -20.53 13.88 -19.09
CA LYS A 133 -20.20 12.62 -19.80
C LYS A 133 -19.25 11.74 -18.98
N TYR A 134 -18.22 12.34 -18.41
CA TYR A 134 -17.20 11.62 -17.64
C TYR A 134 -17.76 11.02 -16.34
N LEU A 135 -18.67 11.73 -15.67
CA LEU A 135 -19.31 11.33 -14.41
C LEU A 135 -20.66 10.64 -14.62
N SER A 136 -21.02 10.32 -15.89
CA SER A 136 -22.24 9.53 -16.13
C SER A 136 -22.18 8.21 -15.36
N THR A 137 -23.30 7.83 -14.75
CA THR A 137 -23.38 6.70 -13.82
C THR A 137 -22.79 5.42 -14.40
N GLY A 138 -23.20 5.04 -15.63
CA GLY A 138 -22.71 3.81 -16.27
C GLY A 138 -21.21 3.83 -16.52
N PHE A 139 -20.66 4.94 -17.00
CA PHE A 139 -19.23 5.07 -17.29
C PHE A 139 -18.39 5.12 -16.01
N PHE A 140 -18.86 5.82 -14.98
CA PHE A 140 -18.19 5.88 -13.68
C PHE A 140 -18.10 4.49 -13.01
N LEU A 141 -19.22 3.74 -12.99
CA LEU A 141 -19.26 2.39 -12.44
C LEU A 141 -18.35 1.43 -13.22
N ALA A 142 -18.51 1.40 -14.56
CA ALA A 142 -17.73 0.52 -15.43
C ALA A 142 -16.22 0.78 -15.30
N ARG A 143 -15.83 2.06 -15.31
CA ARG A 143 -14.43 2.48 -15.16
C ARG A 143 -13.84 2.07 -13.81
N GLY A 144 -14.56 2.29 -12.71
CA GLY A 144 -14.13 1.91 -11.38
C GLY A 144 -13.91 0.41 -11.23
N VAL A 145 -14.88 -0.40 -11.67
CA VAL A 145 -14.80 -1.86 -11.65
C VAL A 145 -13.67 -2.36 -12.55
N PHE A 146 -13.54 -1.83 -13.76
CA PHE A 146 -12.52 -2.25 -14.71
C PHE A 146 -11.11 -1.92 -14.23
N LEU A 147 -10.86 -0.68 -13.81
CA LEU A 147 -9.52 -0.25 -13.39
C LEU A 147 -9.07 -0.97 -12.13
N PHE A 148 -9.88 -0.97 -11.08
CA PHE A 148 -9.48 -1.62 -9.85
C PHE A 148 -9.51 -3.14 -9.95
N GLY A 149 -10.39 -3.71 -10.75
CA GLY A 149 -10.39 -5.13 -11.10
C GLY A 149 -9.09 -5.53 -11.81
N THR A 150 -8.64 -4.73 -12.78
CA THR A 150 -7.35 -4.95 -13.48
C THR A 150 -6.16 -4.87 -12.51
N ILE A 151 -6.10 -3.85 -11.64
CA ILE A 151 -5.06 -3.74 -10.59
C ILE A 151 -5.07 -4.99 -9.72
N THR A 152 -6.24 -5.42 -9.25
CA THR A 152 -6.40 -6.59 -8.37
C THR A 152 -5.89 -7.86 -9.05
N LEU A 153 -6.33 -8.14 -10.27
CA LEU A 153 -5.94 -9.34 -11.01
C LEU A 153 -4.44 -9.39 -11.31
N LEU A 154 -3.87 -8.29 -11.79
CA LEU A 154 -2.43 -8.20 -12.08
C LEU A 154 -1.58 -8.41 -10.83
N GLN A 155 -1.96 -7.80 -9.70
CA GLN A 155 -1.24 -7.93 -8.45
C GLN A 155 -1.33 -9.35 -7.87
N LEU A 156 -2.51 -9.97 -7.91
CA LEU A 156 -2.68 -11.36 -7.48
C LEU A 156 -1.87 -12.31 -8.37
N TRP A 157 -1.89 -12.12 -9.68
CA TRP A 157 -1.12 -12.92 -10.62
C TRP A 157 0.39 -12.79 -10.39
N PHE A 158 0.89 -11.57 -10.18
CA PHE A 158 2.28 -11.32 -9.86
C PHE A 158 2.72 -12.02 -8.58
N VAL A 159 1.92 -11.89 -7.51
CA VAL A 159 2.24 -12.50 -6.21
C VAL A 159 2.11 -14.03 -6.28
N TYR A 160 1.08 -14.57 -6.95
CA TYR A 160 0.90 -16.01 -7.13
C TYR A 160 2.14 -16.66 -7.74
N ASN A 161 2.64 -16.14 -8.86
CA ASN A 161 3.84 -16.69 -9.53
C ASN A 161 5.10 -16.58 -8.66
N SER A 162 5.21 -15.51 -7.86
CA SER A 162 6.33 -15.36 -6.93
C SER A 162 6.26 -16.32 -5.73
N VAL A 163 5.06 -16.59 -5.22
CA VAL A 163 4.85 -17.49 -4.08
C VAL A 163 5.03 -18.94 -4.50
N ARG A 164 4.63 -19.29 -5.74
CA ARG A 164 4.74 -20.64 -6.30
C ARG A 164 6.14 -21.22 -6.15
N LEU A 165 7.19 -20.44 -6.44
CA LEU A 165 8.59 -20.88 -6.34
C LEU A 165 8.95 -21.29 -4.89
N ASP A 166 8.53 -20.50 -3.91
CA ASP A 166 8.86 -20.77 -2.52
C ASP A 166 8.03 -21.95 -1.95
N VAL A 167 6.76 -22.05 -2.36
CA VAL A 167 5.88 -23.18 -1.97
C VAL A 167 6.39 -24.50 -2.51
N ALA A 168 6.98 -24.50 -3.71
CA ALA A 168 7.50 -25.72 -4.33
C ALA A 168 8.72 -26.29 -3.59
N VAL A 169 9.61 -25.43 -3.10
CA VAL A 169 10.87 -25.87 -2.45
C VAL A 169 10.75 -26.04 -0.94
N MET A 170 9.67 -25.54 -0.33
CA MET A 170 9.43 -25.69 1.10
C MET A 170 8.55 -26.91 1.38
N PRO A 171 8.73 -27.62 2.52
CA PRO A 171 7.84 -28.71 2.92
C PRO A 171 6.38 -28.19 3.09
N GLU A 172 5.42 -29.14 3.07
CA GLU A 172 4.03 -28.77 3.29
C GLU A 172 3.87 -28.20 4.70
N SER A 173 3.57 -26.92 4.77
CA SER A 173 3.37 -26.19 6.02
C SER A 173 2.39 -25.04 5.79
N GLY A 174 1.82 -24.52 6.88
CA GLY A 174 0.93 -23.36 6.82
C GLY A 174 -0.55 -23.73 6.99
N ALA A 175 -1.42 -22.74 6.89
CA ALA A 175 -2.84 -22.84 7.19
C ALA A 175 -3.57 -23.89 6.31
N LYS A 176 -4.43 -24.71 6.91
CA LYS A 176 -5.16 -25.79 6.23
C LYS A 176 -6.06 -25.31 5.08
N TRP A 177 -6.68 -24.14 5.22
CA TRP A 177 -7.56 -23.57 4.19
C TRP A 177 -6.85 -23.31 2.85
N ALA A 178 -5.53 -23.07 2.86
CA ALA A 178 -4.74 -22.80 1.66
C ALA A 178 -4.08 -24.09 1.08
N ALA A 179 -4.29 -25.26 1.65
CA ALA A 179 -3.66 -26.50 1.21
C ALA A 179 -3.92 -26.80 -0.27
N GLY A 180 -5.17 -26.63 -0.75
CA GLY A 180 -5.52 -26.82 -2.16
C GLY A 180 -4.82 -25.82 -3.09
N ILE A 181 -4.64 -24.57 -2.65
CA ILE A 181 -3.90 -23.55 -3.43
C ILE A 181 -2.43 -23.94 -3.51
N ARG A 182 -1.82 -24.32 -2.39
CA ARG A 182 -0.41 -24.78 -2.35
C ARG A 182 -0.19 -26.02 -3.20
N ALA A 183 -1.11 -26.98 -3.18
CA ALA A 183 -1.05 -28.18 -4.02
C ALA A 183 -1.06 -27.80 -5.51
N ARG A 184 -1.92 -26.86 -5.94
CA ARG A 184 -1.94 -26.34 -7.32
C ARG A 184 -0.64 -25.61 -7.68
N MET A 185 -0.06 -24.87 -6.74
CA MET A 185 1.22 -24.17 -6.96
C MET A 185 2.39 -25.14 -7.14
N ARG A 186 2.37 -26.30 -6.48
CA ARG A 186 3.37 -27.36 -6.65
C ARG A 186 3.16 -28.18 -7.91
N ALA A 187 1.95 -28.30 -8.39
CA ALA A 187 1.65 -29.05 -9.59
C ALA A 187 2.43 -28.49 -10.79
N GLY A 188 3.12 -29.38 -11.51
CA GLY A 188 3.92 -29.03 -12.68
C GLY A 188 5.22 -28.25 -12.36
N PHE A 189 5.68 -28.22 -11.10
CA PHE A 189 7.00 -27.71 -10.76
C PHE A 189 8.05 -28.74 -11.20
N GLY A 190 8.96 -28.33 -12.07
CA GLY A 190 10.00 -29.19 -12.64
C GLY A 190 11.39 -28.89 -12.07
N ASP A 191 12.39 -28.87 -12.96
CA ASP A 191 13.75 -28.49 -12.59
C ASP A 191 13.86 -27.05 -12.13
N GLU A 192 14.58 -26.80 -11.04
CA GLU A 192 14.72 -25.47 -10.41
C GLU A 192 15.30 -24.43 -11.37
N ARG A 193 16.27 -24.80 -12.20
CA ARG A 193 16.90 -23.89 -13.16
C ARG A 193 15.90 -23.45 -14.23
N ARG A 194 15.15 -24.39 -14.80
CA ARG A 194 14.12 -24.12 -15.81
C ARG A 194 13.00 -23.24 -15.24
N GLU A 195 12.53 -23.56 -14.03
CA GLU A 195 11.51 -22.76 -13.36
C GLU A 195 12.02 -21.35 -13.03
N LEU A 196 13.28 -21.21 -12.59
CA LEU A 196 13.89 -19.92 -12.33
C LEU A 196 13.87 -19.04 -13.58
N HIS A 197 14.35 -19.52 -14.72
CA HIS A 197 14.40 -18.76 -15.97
C HIS A 197 13.02 -18.40 -16.48
N SER A 198 12.10 -19.37 -16.52
CA SER A 198 10.71 -19.16 -16.95
C SER A 198 10.00 -18.12 -16.08
N GLN A 199 10.05 -18.28 -14.76
CA GLN A 199 9.38 -17.37 -13.81
C GLN A 199 10.08 -16.01 -13.77
N HIS A 200 11.39 -15.95 -13.97
CA HIS A 200 12.12 -14.70 -14.05
C HIS A 200 11.61 -13.85 -15.24
N SER A 201 11.49 -14.42 -16.42
CA SER A 201 10.96 -13.73 -17.60
C SER A 201 9.50 -13.29 -17.39
N LEU A 202 8.64 -14.22 -16.97
CA LEU A 202 7.22 -13.95 -16.76
C LEU A 202 7.00 -12.84 -15.72
N GLN A 203 7.64 -12.94 -14.54
CA GLN A 203 7.52 -11.94 -13.48
C GLN A 203 8.06 -10.56 -13.91
N GLY A 204 9.06 -10.50 -14.78
CA GLY A 204 9.54 -9.23 -15.34
C GLY A 204 8.45 -8.51 -16.14
N LYS A 205 7.76 -9.24 -17.04
CA LYS A 205 6.66 -8.68 -17.84
C LYS A 205 5.47 -8.26 -16.97
N ILE A 206 5.05 -9.11 -16.04
CA ILE A 206 3.93 -8.78 -15.13
C ILE A 206 4.31 -7.61 -14.21
N ALA A 207 5.56 -7.51 -13.75
CA ALA A 207 6.01 -6.42 -12.90
C ALA A 207 5.84 -5.04 -13.56
N VAL A 208 6.18 -4.93 -14.86
CA VAL A 208 5.95 -3.69 -15.61
C VAL A 208 4.46 -3.36 -15.66
N ALA A 209 3.61 -4.36 -15.98
CA ALA A 209 2.17 -4.16 -16.01
C ALA A 209 1.60 -3.76 -14.63
N VAL A 210 2.10 -4.34 -13.55
CA VAL A 210 1.71 -3.96 -12.16
C VAL A 210 2.12 -2.52 -11.85
N CYS A 211 3.34 -2.10 -12.20
CA CYS A 211 3.78 -0.73 -11.95
C CYS A 211 2.96 0.28 -12.76
N MET A 212 2.72 0.01 -14.05
CA MET A 212 1.92 0.89 -14.91
C MET A 212 0.47 0.96 -14.43
N SER A 213 -0.15 -0.18 -14.09
CA SER A 213 -1.52 -0.20 -13.58
C SER A 213 -1.63 0.50 -12.21
N PHE A 214 -0.60 0.43 -11.36
CA PHE A 214 -0.56 1.15 -10.10
C PHE A 214 -0.55 2.66 -10.34
N VAL A 215 0.40 3.18 -11.13
CA VAL A 215 0.54 4.63 -11.33
C VAL A 215 -0.65 5.20 -12.11
N LEU A 216 -0.93 4.66 -13.30
CA LEU A 216 -2.00 5.17 -14.16
C LEU A 216 -3.39 4.91 -13.57
N GLY A 217 -3.59 3.73 -12.99
CA GLY A 217 -4.85 3.38 -12.35
C GLY A 217 -5.13 4.27 -11.15
N TRP A 218 -4.15 4.52 -10.28
CA TRP A 218 -4.33 5.42 -9.14
C TRP A 218 -4.47 6.89 -9.54
N CYS A 219 -3.92 7.32 -10.69
CA CYS A 219 -4.22 8.67 -11.20
C CYS A 219 -5.72 8.82 -11.45
N VAL A 220 -6.31 7.90 -12.20
CA VAL A 220 -7.74 7.96 -12.50
C VAL A 220 -8.59 7.74 -11.24
N MET A 221 -8.24 6.79 -10.39
CA MET A 221 -8.97 6.53 -9.16
C MET A 221 -8.91 7.69 -8.16
N ALA A 222 -7.79 8.40 -8.08
CA ALA A 222 -7.67 9.58 -7.23
C ALA A 222 -8.57 10.73 -7.74
N TRP A 223 -8.64 10.91 -9.06
CA TRP A 223 -9.58 11.85 -9.64
C TRP A 223 -11.02 11.45 -9.38
N ASP A 224 -11.38 10.19 -9.59
CA ASP A 224 -12.75 9.70 -9.45
C ASP A 224 -13.26 9.66 -8.00
N TYR A 225 -12.43 9.18 -7.08
CA TYR A 225 -12.87 8.89 -5.71
C TYR A 225 -12.44 9.93 -4.67
N SER A 226 -11.60 10.89 -5.04
CA SER A 226 -11.18 11.93 -4.11
C SER A 226 -11.40 13.34 -4.67
N MET A 227 -10.91 13.63 -5.87
CA MET A 227 -11.00 14.98 -6.46
C MET A 227 -12.45 15.37 -6.81
N THR A 228 -13.26 14.43 -7.32
CA THR A 228 -14.66 14.69 -7.69
C THR A 228 -15.57 15.01 -6.50
N LEU A 229 -15.15 14.78 -5.27
CA LEU A 229 -15.88 15.23 -4.08
C LEU A 229 -16.00 16.76 -4.02
N SER A 230 -15.05 17.48 -4.62
CA SER A 230 -15.12 18.92 -4.90
C SER A 230 -15.29 19.14 -6.40
N LEU A 231 -16.54 19.26 -6.86
CA LEU A 231 -16.89 19.20 -8.29
C LEU A 231 -16.17 20.26 -9.16
N HIS A 232 -15.96 21.47 -8.61
CA HIS A 232 -15.30 22.56 -9.33
C HIS A 232 -13.76 22.48 -9.28
N PHE A 233 -13.21 21.71 -8.34
CA PHE A 233 -11.76 21.57 -8.20
C PHE A 233 -11.17 20.66 -9.28
N GLN A 234 -10.08 21.12 -9.91
CA GLN A 234 -9.32 20.36 -10.90
C GLN A 234 -7.84 20.61 -10.71
N GLN A 235 -7.07 19.53 -10.57
CA GLN A 235 -5.62 19.63 -10.46
C GLN A 235 -4.94 18.32 -10.86
N THR A 236 -4.00 18.40 -11.81
CA THR A 236 -3.26 17.23 -12.31
C THR A 236 -2.35 16.61 -11.25
N MET A 237 -1.66 17.43 -10.47
CA MET A 237 -0.75 16.97 -9.41
C MET A 237 -1.46 16.26 -8.26
N TYR A 238 -2.77 16.47 -8.10
CA TYR A 238 -3.58 15.88 -7.04
C TYR A 238 -3.45 14.35 -6.99
N ALA A 239 -3.56 13.71 -8.14
CA ALA A 239 -3.44 12.25 -8.24
C ALA A 239 -2.07 11.74 -7.77
N TRP A 240 -1.01 12.48 -8.11
CA TRP A 240 0.36 12.14 -7.68
C TRP A 240 0.51 12.22 -6.16
N ILE A 241 -0.09 13.21 -5.52
CA ILE A 241 -0.08 13.34 -4.06
C ILE A 241 -0.81 12.15 -3.41
N VAL A 242 -1.93 11.72 -4.00
CA VAL A 242 -2.71 10.58 -3.49
C VAL A 242 -1.89 9.31 -3.50
N PHE A 243 -1.34 8.88 -4.63
CA PHE A 243 -0.64 7.61 -4.69
C PHE A 243 0.76 7.67 -4.07
N MET A 244 1.45 8.83 -4.13
CA MET A 244 2.74 9.00 -3.46
C MET A 244 2.63 9.03 -1.94
N GLY A 245 1.57 9.62 -1.39
CA GLY A 245 1.26 9.48 0.03
C GLY A 245 1.10 8.01 0.44
N GLY A 246 0.36 7.23 -0.36
CA GLY A 246 0.25 5.79 -0.16
C GLY A 246 1.58 5.04 -0.28
N TRP A 247 2.44 5.45 -1.20
CA TRP A 247 3.78 4.89 -1.38
C TRP A 247 4.68 5.14 -0.16
N VAL A 248 4.71 6.37 0.37
CA VAL A 248 5.43 6.70 1.61
C VAL A 248 4.92 5.84 2.77
N ASN A 249 3.61 5.79 2.96
CA ASN A 249 3.00 5.00 4.02
C ASN A 249 3.27 3.50 3.89
N MET A 250 3.29 2.98 2.67
CA MET A 250 3.68 1.59 2.43
C MET A 250 5.12 1.33 2.88
N ILE A 251 6.07 2.22 2.58
CA ILE A 251 7.47 2.06 3.02
C ILE A 251 7.56 2.10 4.55
N MET A 252 6.86 3.02 5.20
CA MET A 252 6.83 3.13 6.66
C MET A 252 6.20 1.88 7.30
N ALA A 253 5.05 1.43 6.80
CA ALA A 253 4.39 0.21 7.27
C ALA A 253 5.26 -1.05 7.03
N LEU A 254 5.89 -1.17 5.85
CA LEU A 254 6.81 -2.25 5.53
C LEU A 254 8.02 -2.26 6.48
N SER A 255 8.52 -1.10 6.85
CA SER A 255 9.63 -0.97 7.79
C SER A 255 9.24 -1.49 9.18
N LEU A 256 8.08 -1.08 9.69
CA LEU A 256 7.56 -1.55 10.98
C LEU A 256 7.32 -3.07 10.95
N LEU A 257 6.72 -3.59 9.89
CA LEU A 257 6.51 -5.02 9.72
C LEU A 257 7.83 -5.79 9.60
N SER A 258 8.82 -5.24 8.88
CA SER A 258 10.13 -5.87 8.76
C SER A 258 10.86 -5.96 10.11
N MET A 259 10.74 -4.92 10.96
CA MET A 259 11.24 -4.94 12.34
C MET A 259 10.53 -6.01 13.18
N TRP A 260 9.20 -6.08 13.08
CA TRP A 260 8.41 -7.07 13.81
C TRP A 260 8.76 -8.50 13.37
N TRP A 261 8.79 -8.78 12.05
CA TRP A 261 9.14 -10.09 11.51
C TRP A 261 10.57 -10.50 11.84
N ARG A 262 11.52 -9.58 11.76
CA ARG A 262 12.92 -9.80 12.15
C ARG A 262 13.05 -10.33 13.59
N ASN A 263 12.28 -9.73 14.49
CA ASN A 263 12.30 -10.13 15.90
C ASN A 263 11.49 -11.43 16.13
N HIS A 264 10.32 -11.53 15.52
CA HIS A 264 9.43 -12.70 15.67
C HIS A 264 10.08 -13.99 15.13
N LEU A 265 10.70 -13.94 13.97
CA LEU A 265 11.39 -15.08 13.37
C LEU A 265 12.76 -15.34 14.04
N GLY A 266 13.34 -14.38 14.74
CA GLY A 266 14.69 -14.45 15.28
C GLY A 266 15.77 -14.47 14.19
N MET A 267 15.47 -14.02 12.97
CA MET A 267 16.36 -14.04 11.80
C MET A 267 17.08 -12.70 11.62
N LYS A 268 17.81 -12.27 12.65
CA LYS A 268 18.57 -11.00 12.64
C LYS A 268 19.77 -11.04 11.70
N ASP A 269 20.25 -12.21 11.39
CA ASP A 269 21.30 -12.52 10.42
C ASP A 269 20.85 -12.40 8.95
N VAL A 270 19.60 -12.70 8.67
CA VAL A 270 18.99 -12.61 7.32
C VAL A 270 18.40 -11.24 7.06
N VAL A 271 17.55 -10.74 7.99
CA VAL A 271 17.01 -9.38 7.96
C VAL A 271 17.89 -8.50 8.83
N THR A 272 18.96 -7.97 8.24
CA THR A 272 19.98 -7.18 8.95
C THR A 272 19.55 -5.72 9.14
N MET A 273 20.31 -4.96 9.94
CA MET A 273 20.07 -3.52 10.10
C MET A 273 20.30 -2.74 8.81
N ASN A 274 21.07 -3.28 7.85
CA ASN A 274 21.31 -2.62 6.57
C ASN A 274 20.01 -2.54 5.72
N GLN A 275 19.19 -3.61 5.68
CA GLN A 275 17.91 -3.55 4.99
C GLN A 275 16.94 -2.54 5.62
N LEU A 276 16.93 -2.46 6.96
CA LEU A 276 16.12 -1.46 7.67
C LEU A 276 16.62 -0.04 7.40
N TRP A 277 17.94 0.14 7.35
CA TRP A 277 18.54 1.42 6.95
C TRP A 277 18.20 1.79 5.49
N ASP A 278 18.22 0.82 4.57
CA ASP A 278 17.85 1.04 3.17
C ASP A 278 16.36 1.45 3.06
N LEU A 279 15.47 0.80 3.80
CA LEU A 279 14.08 1.24 3.90
C LEU A 279 13.97 2.65 4.50
N GLY A 280 14.76 2.98 5.51
CA GLY A 280 14.81 4.32 6.09
C GLY A 280 15.32 5.39 5.12
N LYS A 281 16.27 5.07 4.22
CA LYS A 281 16.70 5.97 3.15
C LYS A 281 15.58 6.20 2.13
N LEU A 282 14.90 5.13 1.72
CA LEU A 282 13.75 5.25 0.82
C LEU A 282 12.60 6.04 1.47
N GLY A 283 12.28 5.75 2.73
CA GLY A 283 11.28 6.49 3.48
C GLY A 283 11.60 7.98 3.54
N PHE A 284 12.82 8.35 3.86
CA PHE A 284 13.29 9.74 3.85
C PHE A 284 13.17 10.39 2.46
N ALA A 285 13.68 9.73 1.41
CA ALA A 285 13.67 10.26 0.05
C ALA A 285 12.25 10.49 -0.48
N PHE A 286 11.36 9.52 -0.27
CA PHE A 286 9.97 9.65 -0.71
C PHE A 286 9.14 10.59 0.18
N THR A 287 9.47 10.76 1.45
CA THR A 287 8.90 11.83 2.29
C THR A 287 9.29 13.22 1.75
N ALA A 288 10.56 13.40 1.35
CA ALA A 288 11.00 14.63 0.70
C ALA A 288 10.25 14.90 -0.61
N PHE A 289 10.09 13.86 -1.43
CA PHE A 289 9.36 13.96 -2.69
C PHE A 289 7.87 14.26 -2.47
N PHE A 290 7.23 13.61 -1.50
CA PHE A 290 5.83 13.89 -1.13
C PHE A 290 5.66 15.36 -0.67
N GLY A 291 6.56 15.86 0.16
CA GLY A 291 6.56 17.27 0.60
C GLY A 291 6.74 18.22 -0.59
N TYR A 292 7.67 17.90 -1.50
CA TYR A 292 7.91 18.68 -2.71
C TYR A 292 6.66 18.79 -3.60
N ILE A 293 6.02 17.67 -3.95
CA ILE A 293 4.83 17.70 -4.83
C ILE A 293 3.64 18.37 -4.16
N SER A 294 3.46 18.18 -2.84
CA SER A 294 2.39 18.82 -2.06
C SER A 294 2.59 20.33 -2.00
N PHE A 295 3.82 20.78 -1.76
CA PHE A 295 4.15 22.20 -1.77
C PHE A 295 4.04 22.80 -3.18
N SER A 296 4.48 22.09 -4.22
CA SER A 296 4.38 22.54 -5.61
C SER A 296 2.92 22.76 -6.01
N GLN A 297 2.03 21.84 -5.66
CA GLN A 297 0.59 22.01 -5.90
C GLN A 297 0.04 23.26 -5.20
N TYR A 298 0.37 23.44 -3.92
CA TYR A 298 -0.06 24.62 -3.17
C TYR A 298 0.46 25.92 -3.80
N LEU A 299 1.74 25.95 -4.17
CA LEU A 299 2.39 27.13 -4.75
C LEU A 299 1.73 27.54 -6.08
N VAL A 300 1.47 26.58 -6.96
CA VAL A 300 0.82 26.87 -8.26
C VAL A 300 -0.58 27.45 -8.06
N ILE A 301 -1.37 26.87 -7.17
CA ILE A 301 -2.74 27.33 -6.88
C ILE A 301 -2.71 28.70 -6.18
N TRP A 302 -1.79 28.91 -5.25
CA TRP A 302 -1.63 30.20 -4.57
C TRP A 302 -1.21 31.30 -5.53
N TYR A 303 -0.26 31.02 -6.41
CA TYR A 303 0.24 31.99 -7.40
C TYR A 303 -0.77 32.25 -8.52
N GLY A 304 -1.42 31.21 -9.04
CA GLY A 304 -2.42 31.29 -10.10
C GLY A 304 -3.72 31.99 -9.67
N ASN A 305 -4.03 31.91 -8.39
CA ASN A 305 -5.17 32.55 -7.70
C ASN A 305 -6.52 32.40 -8.45
N MET A 306 -6.74 31.24 -9.06
CA MET A 306 -8.02 30.91 -9.73
C MET A 306 -9.08 30.62 -8.66
N PRO A 307 -10.27 31.27 -8.68
CA PRO A 307 -11.29 31.13 -7.64
C PRO A 307 -11.71 29.68 -7.39
N GLU A 308 -11.83 28.88 -8.44
CA GLU A 308 -12.26 27.48 -8.44
C GLU A 308 -11.26 26.59 -7.67
N GLU A 309 -9.96 26.85 -7.85
CA GLU A 309 -8.90 26.10 -7.18
C GLU A 309 -8.59 26.63 -5.79
N THR A 310 -8.57 27.95 -5.58
CA THR A 310 -8.28 28.56 -4.28
C THR A 310 -9.35 28.29 -3.27
N HIS A 311 -10.64 28.14 -3.68
CA HIS A 311 -11.74 27.75 -2.80
C HIS A 311 -11.46 26.43 -2.08
N TYR A 312 -10.86 25.46 -2.77
CA TYR A 312 -10.49 24.15 -2.20
C TYR A 312 -9.56 24.30 -0.99
N TYR A 313 -8.51 25.15 -1.12
CA TYR A 313 -7.55 25.40 -0.03
C TYR A 313 -8.11 26.33 1.05
N ARG A 314 -8.85 27.37 0.64
CA ARG A 314 -9.50 28.30 1.58
C ARG A 314 -10.37 27.54 2.58
N LEU A 315 -11.20 26.63 2.11
CA LEU A 315 -12.06 25.81 2.94
C LEU A 315 -11.27 25.01 3.99
N ARG A 316 -10.11 24.47 3.62
CA ARG A 316 -9.25 23.64 4.49
C ARG A 316 -8.39 24.46 5.45
N LEU A 317 -8.04 25.68 5.09
CA LEU A 317 -7.16 26.55 5.88
C LEU A 317 -7.92 27.45 6.84
N MET A 318 -9.25 27.45 6.80
CA MET A 318 -10.11 28.29 7.64
C MET A 318 -11.03 27.44 8.54
N GLY A 319 -11.65 28.09 9.52
CA GLY A 319 -12.63 27.47 10.39
C GLY A 319 -12.09 26.27 11.16
N VAL A 320 -12.94 25.29 11.39
CA VAL A 320 -12.64 24.07 12.17
C VAL A 320 -11.61 23.15 11.51
N TRP A 321 -11.47 23.22 10.18
CA TRP A 321 -10.54 22.37 9.41
C TRP A 321 -9.07 22.80 9.56
N LYS A 322 -8.81 24.06 9.93
CA LYS A 322 -7.47 24.64 10.02
C LYS A 322 -6.52 23.80 10.87
N THR A 323 -6.98 23.38 12.05
CA THR A 323 -6.13 22.59 12.97
C THR A 323 -5.71 21.28 12.33
N MET A 324 -6.64 20.51 11.77
CA MET A 324 -6.33 19.22 11.12
C MET A 324 -5.44 19.41 9.90
N THR A 325 -5.71 20.42 9.07
CA THR A 325 -4.90 20.76 7.90
C THR A 325 -3.47 21.16 8.27
N THR A 326 -3.29 21.87 9.40
CA THR A 326 -1.95 22.23 9.91
C THR A 326 -1.18 21.03 10.45
N LEU A 327 -1.86 20.06 11.06
CA LEU A 327 -1.24 18.85 11.59
C LEU A 327 -0.72 17.93 10.46
N VAL A 328 -1.34 17.96 9.28
CA VAL A 328 -0.92 17.12 8.16
C VAL A 328 0.53 17.35 7.76
N PRO A 329 0.99 18.54 7.34
CA PRO A 329 2.39 18.77 6.98
C PRO A 329 3.35 18.47 8.14
N ILE A 330 2.95 18.71 9.38
CA ILE A 330 3.78 18.42 10.56
C ILE A 330 4.04 16.92 10.66
N PHE A 331 2.99 16.10 10.65
CA PHE A 331 3.10 14.66 10.83
C PHE A 331 3.54 13.90 9.57
N ALA A 332 3.08 14.32 8.39
CA ALA A 332 3.40 13.64 7.13
C ALA A 332 4.77 14.01 6.55
N PHE A 333 5.25 15.23 6.85
CA PHE A 333 6.48 15.74 6.24
C PHE A 333 7.51 16.18 7.31
N VAL A 334 7.21 17.22 8.12
CA VAL A 334 8.21 17.87 8.98
C VAL A 334 8.87 16.87 9.94
N LEU A 335 8.06 16.17 10.73
CA LEU A 335 8.59 15.21 11.72
C LEU A 335 9.34 14.04 11.06
N PRO A 336 8.82 13.34 10.05
CA PRO A 336 9.55 12.26 9.40
C PRO A 336 10.78 12.76 8.62
N PHE A 337 10.71 13.91 7.95
CA PHE A 337 11.83 14.44 7.17
C PHE A 337 13.01 14.81 8.06
N PHE A 338 12.81 15.70 9.04
CA PHE A 338 13.89 16.11 9.94
C PHE A 338 14.31 15.00 10.89
N GLY A 339 13.39 14.17 11.32
CA GLY A 339 13.67 13.05 12.21
C GLY A 339 14.47 11.93 11.54
N LEU A 340 14.26 11.68 10.27
CA LEU A 340 14.96 10.63 9.52
C LEU A 340 16.14 11.14 8.69
N ILE A 341 16.60 12.38 8.87
CA ILE A 341 17.73 12.92 8.10
C ILE A 341 19.04 12.19 8.45
N SER A 342 19.29 11.91 9.73
CA SER A 342 20.53 11.30 10.18
C SER A 342 20.56 9.77 9.98
N LYS A 343 21.77 9.21 9.79
CA LYS A 343 21.98 7.76 9.76
C LYS A 343 21.62 7.12 11.10
N ALA A 344 22.00 7.76 12.20
CA ALA A 344 21.75 7.27 13.54
C ALA A 344 20.25 7.09 13.82
N ALA A 345 19.41 8.07 13.45
CA ALA A 345 17.97 7.99 13.63
C ALA A 345 17.32 6.86 12.83
N LYS A 346 17.82 6.57 11.62
CA LYS A 346 17.35 5.46 10.78
C LYS A 346 17.78 4.08 11.31
N MET A 347 18.90 4.00 12.02
CA MET A 347 19.42 2.74 12.57
C MET A 347 18.97 2.47 14.01
N TYR A 348 18.58 3.49 14.76
CA TYR A 348 18.02 3.32 16.10
C TYR A 348 16.53 3.06 16.02
N LEU A 349 16.14 1.80 16.26
CA LEU A 349 14.78 1.32 16.03
C LEU A 349 13.68 2.14 16.72
N PRO A 350 13.78 2.53 18.00
CA PRO A 350 12.74 3.33 18.65
C PRO A 350 12.48 4.67 17.96
N THR A 351 13.55 5.38 17.59
CA THR A 351 13.42 6.67 16.87
C THR A 351 12.77 6.48 15.51
N PHE A 352 13.19 5.45 14.78
CA PHE A 352 12.59 5.15 13.48
C PHE A 352 11.09 4.82 13.58
N VAL A 353 10.70 4.02 14.60
CA VAL A 353 9.28 3.68 14.85
C VAL A 353 8.43 4.92 15.08
N ILE A 354 8.92 5.87 15.90
CA ILE A 354 8.19 7.12 16.19
C ILE A 354 7.92 7.88 14.88
N PHE A 355 8.94 8.11 14.04
CA PHE A 355 8.77 8.88 12.82
C PHE A 355 7.99 8.13 11.74
N ALA A 356 8.10 6.80 11.68
CA ALA A 356 7.26 5.98 10.81
C ALA A 356 5.77 6.08 11.20
N VAL A 357 5.46 6.01 12.50
CA VAL A 357 4.09 6.17 13.01
C VAL A 357 3.58 7.58 12.77
N CYS A 358 4.40 8.61 13.00
CA CYS A 358 4.03 9.99 12.66
C CYS A 358 3.64 10.12 11.18
N SER A 359 4.42 9.56 10.27
CA SER A 359 4.12 9.57 8.83
C SER A 359 2.78 8.88 8.52
N LEU A 360 2.53 7.69 9.10
CA LEU A 360 1.28 6.95 8.93
C LEU A 360 0.07 7.78 9.39
N ILE A 361 0.18 8.42 10.55
CA ILE A 361 -0.86 9.32 11.09
C ILE A 361 -1.03 10.55 10.19
N GLY A 362 0.05 11.18 9.75
CA GLY A 362 0.01 12.38 8.91
C GLY A 362 -0.72 12.16 7.59
N ILE A 363 -0.42 11.06 6.88
CA ILE A 363 -1.10 10.71 5.63
C ILE A 363 -2.55 10.25 5.88
N TYR A 364 -2.83 9.62 7.04
CA TYR A 364 -4.20 9.31 7.44
C TYR A 364 -5.04 10.60 7.62
N LEU A 365 -4.52 11.59 8.35
CA LEU A 365 -5.15 12.88 8.48
C LEU A 365 -5.30 13.58 7.12
N HIS A 366 -4.33 13.43 6.22
CA HIS A 366 -4.41 13.96 4.85
C HIS A 366 -5.62 13.38 4.11
N ARG A 367 -5.85 12.04 4.18
CA ARG A 367 -7.06 11.40 3.59
C ARG A 367 -8.34 11.94 4.23
N TYR A 368 -8.35 12.18 5.52
CA TYR A 368 -9.48 12.77 6.21
C TYR A 368 -9.82 14.18 5.68
N ILE A 369 -8.82 15.07 5.58
CA ILE A 369 -9.04 16.43 5.06
C ILE A 369 -9.26 16.51 3.54
N GLU A 370 -8.99 15.48 2.79
CA GLU A 370 -9.37 15.39 1.38
C GLU A 370 -10.88 15.15 1.24
N VAL A 371 -11.45 14.29 2.07
CA VAL A 371 -12.84 13.84 1.95
C VAL A 371 -13.79 14.78 2.71
N TYR A 372 -13.59 14.97 3.99
CA TYR A 372 -14.59 15.62 4.86
C TYR A 372 -14.86 17.08 4.51
N PRO A 373 -13.87 17.97 4.34
CA PRO A 373 -14.14 19.36 3.95
C PRO A 373 -14.84 19.47 2.59
N SER A 374 -14.57 18.55 1.67
CA SER A 374 -15.20 18.55 0.35
C SER A 374 -16.70 18.23 0.41
N ILE A 375 -17.14 17.47 1.42
CA ILE A 375 -18.53 17.06 1.60
C ILE A 375 -19.30 18.04 2.50
N TYR A 376 -18.68 18.42 3.64
CA TYR A 376 -19.33 19.24 4.64
C TYR A 376 -19.28 20.74 4.34
N GLY A 377 -18.29 21.20 3.56
CA GLY A 377 -18.08 22.62 3.35
C GLY A 377 -17.69 23.34 4.66
N GLU A 378 -18.26 24.53 4.88
CA GLU A 378 -18.10 25.27 6.12
C GLU A 378 -18.99 24.67 7.21
N THR A 379 -18.41 24.33 8.35
CA THR A 379 -19.11 23.75 9.49
C THR A 379 -18.56 24.33 10.80
N ASN A 380 -19.39 24.31 11.87
CA ASN A 380 -19.01 24.83 13.17
C ASN A 380 -18.36 23.80 14.10
N SER A 381 -18.44 22.52 13.77
CA SER A 381 -17.87 21.43 14.57
C SER A 381 -17.13 20.44 13.70
N LEU A 382 -16.01 19.91 14.22
CA LEU A 382 -15.25 18.88 13.52
C LEU A 382 -16.03 17.55 13.53
N PRO A 383 -16.41 16.98 12.37
CA PRO A 383 -17.14 15.72 12.31
C PRO A 383 -16.18 14.53 12.51
N PHE A 384 -15.66 14.36 13.73
CA PHE A 384 -14.79 13.27 14.12
C PHE A 384 -15.32 12.60 15.40
N GLY A 385 -15.55 11.30 15.38
CA GLY A 385 -16.12 10.59 16.51
C GLY A 385 -16.20 9.08 16.34
N VAL A 386 -17.26 8.48 16.88
CA VAL A 386 -17.41 7.01 16.96
C VAL A 386 -17.37 6.34 15.57
N TRP A 387 -18.00 6.94 14.57
CA TRP A 387 -18.07 6.39 13.22
C TRP A 387 -16.69 6.33 12.54
N GLU A 388 -15.91 7.40 12.65
CA GLU A 388 -14.58 7.48 12.08
C GLU A 388 -13.60 6.57 12.81
N ILE A 389 -13.59 6.62 14.14
CA ILE A 389 -12.67 5.81 14.97
C ILE A 389 -13.01 4.33 14.83
N GLY A 390 -14.28 3.94 14.97
CA GLY A 390 -14.70 2.56 14.90
C GLY A 390 -14.44 1.94 13.53
N THR A 391 -14.75 2.66 12.45
CA THR A 391 -14.47 2.19 11.09
C THR A 391 -12.95 2.07 10.85
N THR A 392 -12.14 3.01 11.35
CA THR A 392 -10.67 2.94 11.22
C THR A 392 -10.09 1.73 11.96
N ILE A 393 -10.54 1.48 13.19
CA ILE A 393 -10.17 0.27 13.93
C ILE A 393 -10.55 -0.99 13.13
N GLY A 394 -11.75 -0.97 12.51
CA GLY A 394 -12.21 -2.05 11.66
C GLY A 394 -11.32 -2.30 10.44
N PHE A 395 -10.96 -1.25 9.73
CA PHE A 395 -10.05 -1.38 8.57
C PHE A 395 -8.66 -1.87 8.98
N LEU A 396 -8.12 -1.35 10.08
CA LEU A 396 -6.84 -1.81 10.61
C LEU A 396 -6.90 -3.30 11.00
N GLY A 397 -7.98 -3.72 11.65
CA GLY A 397 -8.23 -5.11 12.00
C GLY A 397 -8.38 -6.01 10.76
N LEU A 398 -9.18 -5.59 9.79
CA LEU A 398 -9.42 -6.33 8.57
C LEU A 398 -8.15 -6.46 7.72
N TRP A 399 -7.40 -5.36 7.58
CA TRP A 399 -6.10 -5.35 6.90
C TRP A 399 -5.09 -6.27 7.59
N GLY A 400 -4.98 -6.15 8.92
CA GLY A 400 -4.08 -6.99 9.72
C GLY A 400 -4.45 -8.46 9.68
N PHE A 401 -5.74 -8.79 9.70
CA PHE A 401 -6.23 -10.16 9.58
C PHE A 401 -5.92 -10.77 8.20
N CYS A 402 -6.19 -10.04 7.11
CA CYS A 402 -5.86 -10.49 5.75
C CYS A 402 -4.36 -10.71 5.58
N TYR A 403 -3.54 -9.78 6.06
CA TYR A 403 -2.09 -9.89 6.05
C TYR A 403 -1.60 -11.11 6.84
N ALA A 404 -2.11 -11.31 8.04
CA ALA A 404 -1.77 -12.46 8.88
C ALA A 404 -2.21 -13.79 8.25
N ALA A 405 -3.41 -13.84 7.66
CA ALA A 405 -3.90 -15.01 6.95
C ALA A 405 -3.01 -15.40 5.76
N PHE A 406 -2.53 -14.41 5.00
CA PHE A 406 -1.59 -14.65 3.90
C PHE A 406 -0.24 -15.19 4.40
N MET A 407 0.32 -14.58 5.44
CA MET A 407 1.60 -15.00 5.99
C MET A 407 1.56 -16.37 6.68
N ASP A 408 0.40 -16.78 7.19
CA ASP A 408 0.20 -18.14 7.69
C ASP A 408 -0.02 -19.17 6.57
N ALA A 409 -0.55 -18.74 5.46
CA ALA A 409 -0.87 -19.63 4.34
C ALA A 409 0.35 -19.99 3.48
N PHE A 410 1.32 -19.07 3.39
CA PHE A 410 2.43 -19.14 2.45
C PHE A 410 3.79 -18.90 3.14
N PRO A 411 4.91 -19.37 2.56
CA PRO A 411 6.25 -19.13 3.10
C PRO A 411 6.52 -17.64 3.34
N VAL A 412 6.90 -17.29 4.57
CA VAL A 412 7.08 -15.90 5.03
C VAL A 412 8.27 -15.20 4.36
N MET A 413 9.23 -15.96 3.84
CA MET A 413 10.45 -15.44 3.17
C MET A 413 10.60 -16.01 1.77
N ARG A 414 11.43 -15.37 0.94
CA ARG A 414 11.77 -15.83 -0.43
C ARG A 414 12.90 -16.87 -0.41
N VAL A 415 12.61 -18.04 0.15
CA VAL A 415 13.61 -19.11 0.34
C VAL A 415 14.22 -19.54 -0.98
N PHE A 416 13.42 -19.74 -2.03
CA PHE A 416 13.89 -20.14 -3.34
C PHE A 416 15.01 -19.21 -3.86
N MET A 417 14.77 -17.91 -3.92
CA MET A 417 15.73 -16.92 -4.43
C MET A 417 16.96 -16.71 -3.54
N MET A 418 16.91 -17.13 -2.28
CA MET A 418 18.04 -17.02 -1.36
C MET A 418 18.91 -18.29 -1.35
N THR A 419 18.34 -19.46 -1.66
CA THR A 419 19.01 -20.75 -1.50
C THR A 419 19.33 -21.49 -2.79
N THR A 420 18.73 -21.11 -3.93
CA THR A 420 18.97 -21.76 -5.24
C THR A 420 20.38 -21.44 -5.73
N ALA A 421 21.13 -22.47 -6.14
CA ALA A 421 22.51 -22.34 -6.60
C ALA A 421 22.62 -21.53 -7.91
N CYS A 422 21.65 -21.69 -8.82
CA CYS A 422 21.60 -21.00 -10.12
C CYS A 422 21.03 -19.58 -10.07
N ARG A 423 20.79 -19.02 -8.88
CA ARG A 423 20.14 -17.68 -8.70
C ARG A 423 20.86 -16.55 -9.43
N ASP A 424 22.17 -16.65 -9.56
CA ASP A 424 22.98 -15.60 -10.18
C ASP A 424 22.93 -15.62 -11.72
N GLU A 425 22.47 -16.73 -12.33
CA GLU A 425 22.31 -16.86 -13.79
C GLU A 425 21.26 -15.91 -14.38
N VAL A 426 20.24 -15.53 -13.60
CA VAL A 426 19.18 -14.60 -14.01
C VAL A 426 19.47 -13.16 -13.61
N GLN A 427 20.62 -12.90 -13.00
CA GLN A 427 21.06 -11.58 -12.62
C GLN A 427 22.24 -11.20 -13.48
N VAL A 428 22.09 -10.18 -14.29
CA VAL A 428 23.22 -9.63 -15.04
C VAL A 428 24.24 -9.13 -14.04
N PRO A 429 25.43 -9.74 -13.97
CA PRO A 429 26.50 -9.19 -13.14
C PRO A 429 26.85 -7.82 -13.69
N VAL A 430 26.87 -6.80 -12.83
CA VAL A 430 27.27 -5.44 -13.18
C VAL A 430 28.61 -5.13 -12.57
N ASP A 431 29.45 -4.39 -13.26
CA ASP A 431 30.65 -3.81 -12.70
C ASP A 431 30.26 -2.85 -11.57
N ALA A 432 30.88 -2.99 -10.42
CA ALA A 432 30.56 -2.18 -9.25
C ALA A 432 30.95 -0.68 -9.40
N ARG A 433 31.81 -0.35 -10.38
CA ARG A 433 32.27 1.01 -10.63
C ARG A 433 31.51 1.69 -11.75
N THR A 434 31.28 1.00 -12.85
CA THR A 434 30.65 1.57 -14.05
C THR A 434 29.15 1.34 -14.08
N MET A 435 28.64 0.40 -13.27
CA MET A 435 27.25 -0.09 -13.32
C MET A 435 26.86 -0.70 -14.67
N GLU A 436 27.84 -0.95 -15.54
CA GLU A 436 27.62 -1.61 -16.81
C GLU A 436 27.51 -3.12 -16.64
N PRO A 437 26.72 -3.81 -17.48
CA PRO A 437 26.65 -5.26 -17.48
C PRO A 437 28.03 -5.86 -17.78
N LEU A 438 28.50 -6.74 -16.90
CA LEU A 438 29.68 -7.53 -17.22
C LEU A 438 29.36 -8.45 -18.43
N PRO A 439 30.30 -8.64 -19.37
CA PRO A 439 30.10 -9.57 -20.46
C PRO A 439 29.77 -10.96 -19.90
N ALA A 440 28.78 -11.61 -20.51
CA ALA A 440 28.45 -12.99 -20.17
C ALA A 440 29.71 -13.83 -20.41
N HIS A 441 30.20 -14.47 -19.37
CA HIS A 441 31.23 -15.51 -19.57
C HIS A 441 30.57 -16.64 -20.38
N GLU A 442 31.03 -16.84 -21.61
CA GLU A 442 30.72 -17.99 -22.46
C GLU A 442 31.17 -19.31 -21.81
#